data_28fe689f8310b84ef21e63ea4c6a0839
#
_entry.id   28fe689f8310b84ef21e63ea4c6a0839
#
_cell.length_a   1.000
_cell.length_b   1.000
_cell.length_c   1.000
_cell.angle_alpha   90.00
_cell.angle_beta   90.00
_cell.angle_gamma   90.00
#
_symmetry.space_group_name_H-M   'P 1'
#
loop_
_entity.id
_entity.type
_entity.pdbx_description
1 polymer ?
#
loop_
_entity_poly.entity_id
_entity_poly.type
_entity_poly.pdbx_seq_one_letter_code
_entity_poly.pdbx_strand_id
1 'polypeptide(L)'
;MGGSARSASPDAKILDCGCGGGANIRRLLKKYPQSIVKGVDYSAVSVEKARRLNRDAIADERCAVWQGSVAKMIFAASWFDAVTAFETGCFWPELMQSFREVLRVLKPGGTFLICNECGGDNEKDEKWTERIEGMTIYKDTELKAALEQSGFRDVQIHKNQRGWLCVLARK
;
A
#
# COMPACT_ATOMS: atom_id res chain seq x y z
N MET A 1 -9.59 17.65 20.93
CA MET A 1 -10.66 16.65 20.72
C MET A 1 -10.05 15.55 19.87
N GLY A 2 -9.86 14.37 20.47
CA GLY A 2 -9.14 13.27 19.85
C GLY A 2 -9.94 12.65 18.72
N GLY A 3 -9.41 12.72 17.50
CA GLY A 3 -9.90 11.96 16.37
C GLY A 3 -9.60 10.48 16.61
N SER A 4 -10.61 9.74 17.07
CA SER A 4 -10.55 8.29 17.15
C SER A 4 -10.19 7.73 15.76
N ALA A 5 -9.03 7.13 15.64
CA ALA A 5 -8.71 6.30 14.49
C ALA A 5 -9.79 5.21 14.43
N ARG A 6 -10.73 5.34 13.50
CA ARG A 6 -11.73 4.28 13.28
C ARG A 6 -10.95 3.04 12.86
N SER A 7 -10.96 2.04 13.72
CA SER A 7 -10.53 0.69 13.39
C SER A 7 -11.24 0.26 12.10
N ALA A 8 -10.51 -0.36 11.17
CA ALA A 8 -11.14 -0.94 9.98
C ALA A 8 -12.28 -1.86 10.41
N SER A 9 -13.39 -1.83 9.65
CA SER A 9 -14.50 -2.76 9.88
C SER A 9 -14.00 -4.20 9.89
N PRO A 10 -14.54 -5.09 10.73
CA PRO A 10 -14.10 -6.50 10.76
C PRO A 10 -14.15 -7.19 9.39
N ASP A 11 -15.10 -6.79 8.54
CA ASP A 11 -15.35 -7.29 7.17
C ASP A 11 -14.74 -6.40 6.08
N ALA A 12 -13.76 -5.57 6.40
CA ALA A 12 -13.15 -4.62 5.49
C ALA A 12 -12.58 -5.29 4.23
N LYS A 13 -12.76 -4.65 3.09
CA LYS A 13 -12.11 -4.99 1.83
C LYS A 13 -10.80 -4.23 1.71
N ILE A 14 -9.69 -4.94 1.73
CA ILE A 14 -8.35 -4.37 1.78
C ILE A 14 -7.59 -4.74 0.51
N LEU A 15 -6.85 -3.80 -0.06
CA LEU A 15 -5.91 -4.03 -1.16
C LEU A 15 -4.49 -3.80 -0.67
N ASP A 16 -3.59 -4.74 -0.94
CA ASP A 16 -2.15 -4.59 -0.73
C ASP A 16 -1.46 -4.36 -2.08
N CYS A 17 -0.97 -3.14 -2.30
CA CYS A 17 -0.32 -2.71 -3.54
C CYS A 17 1.18 -2.98 -3.48
N GLY A 18 1.71 -3.72 -4.46
CA GLY A 18 3.08 -4.23 -4.41
C GLY A 18 3.22 -5.28 -3.32
N CYS A 19 2.33 -6.25 -3.31
CA CYS A 19 2.19 -7.20 -2.21
C CYS A 19 3.36 -8.20 -2.08
N GLY A 20 4.30 -8.20 -3.03
CA GLY A 20 5.46 -9.09 -3.02
C GLY A 20 5.06 -10.55 -2.83
N GLY A 21 5.77 -11.26 -1.98
CA GLY A 21 5.48 -12.66 -1.65
C GLY A 21 4.26 -12.89 -0.75
N GLY A 22 3.44 -11.87 -0.47
CA GLY A 22 2.15 -11.99 0.22
C GLY A 22 2.21 -12.09 1.75
N ALA A 23 3.34 -11.77 2.37
CA ALA A 23 3.48 -11.83 3.83
C ALA A 23 2.57 -10.82 4.56
N ASN A 24 2.42 -9.61 4.00
CA ASN A 24 1.53 -8.60 4.56
C ASN A 24 0.06 -8.98 4.38
N ILE A 25 -0.31 -9.54 3.23
CA ILE A 25 -1.65 -10.12 3.01
C ILE A 25 -1.98 -11.12 4.14
N ARG A 26 -1.07 -12.06 4.42
CA ARG A 26 -1.27 -13.04 5.49
C ARG A 26 -1.44 -12.40 6.87
N ARG A 27 -0.67 -11.34 7.17
CA ARG A 27 -0.80 -10.59 8.43
C ARG A 27 -2.14 -9.87 8.53
N LEU A 28 -2.61 -9.25 7.43
CA LEU A 28 -3.89 -8.57 7.36
C LEU A 28 -5.06 -9.56 7.56
N LEU A 29 -5.03 -10.71 6.87
CA LEU A 29 -6.03 -11.77 7.03
C LEU A 29 -6.09 -12.34 8.45
N LYS A 30 -4.94 -12.46 9.12
CA LYS A 30 -4.88 -12.88 10.52
C LYS A 30 -5.43 -11.83 11.47
N LYS A 31 -5.11 -10.55 11.23
CA LYS A 31 -5.52 -9.43 12.07
C LYS A 31 -7.00 -9.12 11.93
N TYR A 32 -7.54 -9.31 10.73
CA TYR A 32 -8.95 -9.06 10.39
C TYR A 32 -9.58 -10.34 9.81
N PRO A 33 -10.03 -11.27 10.66
CA PRO A 33 -10.46 -12.61 10.23
C PRO A 33 -11.66 -12.64 9.29
N GLN A 34 -12.47 -11.59 9.28
CA GLN A 34 -13.66 -11.46 8.41
C GLN A 34 -13.38 -10.63 7.14
N SER A 35 -12.16 -10.10 6.99
CA SER A 35 -11.79 -9.26 5.86
C SER A 35 -11.58 -10.06 4.58
N ILE A 36 -11.76 -9.36 3.44
CA ILE A 36 -11.31 -9.80 2.13
C ILE A 36 -10.05 -8.99 1.79
N VAL A 37 -8.94 -9.69 1.55
CA VAL A 37 -7.66 -9.04 1.20
C VAL A 37 -7.27 -9.41 -0.23
N LYS A 38 -7.13 -8.40 -1.08
CA LYS A 38 -6.64 -8.55 -2.44
C LYS A 38 -5.21 -8.02 -2.54
N GLY A 39 -4.41 -8.59 -3.43
CA GLY A 39 -3.05 -8.14 -3.70
C GLY A 39 -2.82 -7.90 -5.17
N VAL A 40 -1.95 -6.94 -5.48
CA VAL A 40 -1.42 -6.70 -6.82
C VAL A 40 0.09 -6.53 -6.75
N ASP A 41 0.80 -7.17 -7.66
CA ASP A 41 2.25 -7.02 -7.83
C ASP A 41 2.61 -7.16 -9.32
N TYR A 42 3.63 -6.43 -9.77
CA TYR A 42 4.06 -6.51 -11.17
C TYR A 42 4.86 -7.79 -11.48
N SER A 43 5.50 -8.36 -10.47
CA SER A 43 6.33 -9.55 -10.59
C SER A 43 5.50 -10.83 -10.57
N ALA A 44 5.52 -11.58 -11.67
CA ALA A 44 4.86 -12.89 -11.76
C ALA A 44 5.36 -13.87 -10.67
N VAL A 45 6.65 -13.84 -10.37
CA VAL A 45 7.27 -14.69 -9.34
C VAL A 45 6.75 -14.33 -7.95
N SER A 46 6.63 -13.03 -7.65
CA SER A 46 6.04 -12.54 -6.40
C SER A 46 4.59 -12.98 -6.25
N VAL A 47 3.79 -12.80 -7.30
CA VAL A 47 2.38 -13.20 -7.33
C VAL A 47 2.20 -14.69 -7.07
N GLU A 48 3.00 -15.55 -7.72
CA GLU A 48 2.94 -16.99 -7.50
C GLU A 48 3.30 -17.37 -6.06
N LYS A 49 4.36 -16.75 -5.52
CA LYS A 49 4.75 -16.93 -4.11
C LYS A 49 3.64 -16.48 -3.16
N ALA A 50 3.02 -15.33 -3.42
CA ALA A 50 1.92 -14.79 -2.61
C ALA A 50 0.71 -15.71 -2.63
N ARG A 51 0.33 -16.25 -3.81
CA ARG A 51 -0.76 -17.23 -3.94
C ARG A 51 -0.48 -18.51 -3.16
N ARG A 52 0.73 -19.03 -3.24
CA ARG A 52 1.14 -20.22 -2.52
C ARG A 52 1.10 -20.03 -1.00
N LEU A 53 1.59 -18.86 -0.52
CA LEU A 53 1.60 -18.51 0.89
C LEU A 53 0.19 -18.35 1.49
N ASN A 54 -0.77 -17.87 0.69
CA ASN A 54 -2.13 -17.54 1.12
C ASN A 54 -3.18 -18.51 0.55
N ARG A 55 -2.78 -19.71 0.12
CA ARG A 55 -3.63 -20.68 -0.58
C ARG A 55 -4.93 -21.01 0.16
N ASP A 56 -4.87 -21.13 1.50
CA ASP A 56 -6.03 -21.50 2.30
C ASP A 56 -7.06 -20.35 2.31
N ALA A 57 -6.61 -19.12 2.47
CA ALA A 57 -7.47 -17.94 2.38
C ALA A 57 -8.02 -17.71 0.95
N ILE A 58 -7.29 -18.15 -0.08
CA ILE A 58 -7.77 -18.13 -1.47
C ILE A 58 -8.89 -19.18 -1.65
N ALA A 59 -8.71 -20.37 -1.12
CA ALA A 59 -9.73 -21.41 -1.14
C ALA A 59 -11.00 -21.00 -0.39
N ASP A 60 -10.86 -20.24 0.69
CA ASP A 60 -11.96 -19.64 1.46
C ASP A 60 -12.54 -18.36 0.82
N GLU A 61 -12.15 -18.00 -0.40
CA GLU A 61 -12.56 -16.79 -1.13
C GLU A 61 -12.27 -15.45 -0.42
N ARG A 62 -11.41 -15.47 0.61
CA ARG A 62 -11.01 -14.27 1.37
C ARG A 62 -9.75 -13.61 0.85
N CYS A 63 -9.06 -14.23 -0.10
CA CYS A 63 -7.84 -13.69 -0.70
C CYS A 63 -7.83 -13.90 -2.21
N ALA A 64 -7.28 -12.94 -2.94
CA ALA A 64 -6.91 -13.13 -4.33
C ALA A 64 -5.72 -12.22 -4.69
N VAL A 65 -4.83 -12.69 -5.58
CA VAL A 65 -3.62 -11.96 -5.97
C VAL A 65 -3.51 -11.93 -7.49
N TRP A 66 -3.28 -10.75 -8.05
CA TRP A 66 -3.13 -10.51 -9.49
C TRP A 66 -1.77 -9.97 -9.84
N GLN A 67 -1.29 -10.35 -11.01
CA GLN A 67 -0.16 -9.67 -11.63
C GLN A 67 -0.67 -8.41 -12.32
N GLY A 68 -0.02 -7.27 -12.06
CA GLY A 68 -0.37 -6.00 -12.68
C GLY A 68 0.37 -4.81 -12.09
N SER A 69 0.19 -3.66 -12.74
CA SER A 69 0.74 -2.39 -12.28
C SER A 69 -0.24 -1.66 -11.38
N VAL A 70 0.29 -1.02 -10.33
CA VAL A 70 -0.50 -0.13 -9.46
C VAL A 70 -0.98 1.12 -10.23
N ALA A 71 -0.25 1.55 -11.26
CA ALA A 71 -0.64 2.69 -12.09
C ALA A 71 -1.88 2.41 -12.99
N LYS A 72 -2.26 1.13 -13.16
CA LYS A 72 -3.43 0.71 -13.95
C LYS A 72 -3.98 -0.60 -13.40
N MET A 73 -4.89 -0.51 -12.44
CA MET A 73 -5.47 -1.67 -11.76
C MET A 73 -6.79 -2.13 -12.38
N ILE A 74 -7.02 -3.45 -12.34
CA ILE A 74 -8.24 -4.08 -12.88
C ILE A 74 -9.48 -3.91 -11.98
N PHE A 75 -9.32 -3.37 -10.79
CA PHE A 75 -10.39 -3.29 -9.80
C PHE A 75 -11.38 -2.17 -10.12
N ALA A 76 -12.64 -2.40 -9.74
CA ALA A 76 -13.69 -1.40 -9.83
C ALA A 76 -13.40 -0.16 -8.94
N ALA A 77 -13.91 0.99 -9.33
CA ALA A 77 -13.86 2.19 -8.50
C ALA A 77 -14.64 1.97 -7.18
N SER A 78 -14.20 2.63 -6.12
CA SER A 78 -14.89 2.64 -4.81
C SER A 78 -15.21 1.25 -4.25
N TRP A 79 -14.25 0.32 -4.36
CA TRP A 79 -14.43 -1.06 -3.91
C TRP A 79 -13.76 -1.37 -2.57
N PHE A 80 -12.60 -0.72 -2.28
CA PHE A 80 -11.82 -1.01 -1.07
C PHE A 80 -12.08 -0.01 0.05
N ASP A 81 -12.13 -0.51 1.28
CA ASP A 81 -12.20 0.30 2.50
C ASP A 81 -10.81 0.83 2.89
N ALA A 82 -9.77 0.04 2.59
CA ALA A 82 -8.38 0.41 2.82
C ALA A 82 -7.46 -0.10 1.71
N VAL A 83 -6.40 0.66 1.43
CA VAL A 83 -5.28 0.25 0.58
C VAL A 83 -4.00 0.38 1.38
N THR A 84 -3.11 -0.60 1.24
CA THR A 84 -1.78 -0.60 1.88
C THR A 84 -0.68 -0.67 0.83
N ALA A 85 0.47 -0.07 1.14
CA ALA A 85 1.70 -0.16 0.37
C ALA A 85 2.88 -0.24 1.34
N PHE A 86 3.50 -1.42 1.46
CA PHE A 86 4.63 -1.67 2.36
C PHE A 86 5.89 -1.88 1.55
N GLU A 87 6.89 -1.00 1.71
CA GLU A 87 8.20 -1.07 1.04
C GLU A 87 8.12 -1.17 -0.49
N THR A 88 7.13 -0.54 -1.11
CA THR A 88 6.88 -0.72 -2.54
C THR A 88 6.75 0.57 -3.33
N GLY A 89 6.29 1.67 -2.72
CA GLY A 89 6.09 2.95 -3.40
C GLY A 89 7.34 3.52 -4.05
N CYS A 90 8.51 3.16 -3.54
CA CYS A 90 9.82 3.51 -4.10
C CYS A 90 10.10 2.88 -5.48
N PHE A 91 9.34 1.85 -5.88
CA PHE A 91 9.46 1.17 -7.17
C PHE A 91 8.34 1.54 -8.16
N TRP A 92 7.46 2.48 -7.81
CA TRP A 92 6.36 2.87 -8.69
C TRP A 92 6.84 3.89 -9.72
N PRO A 93 6.89 3.54 -11.02
CA PRO A 93 7.48 4.40 -12.05
C PRO A 93 6.67 5.68 -12.29
N GLU A 94 5.37 5.63 -12.04
CA GLU A 94 4.43 6.73 -12.24
C GLU A 94 3.68 7.04 -10.95
N LEU A 95 4.37 7.61 -9.96
CA LEU A 95 3.85 7.80 -8.61
C LEU A 95 2.50 8.51 -8.58
N MET A 96 2.36 9.62 -9.31
CA MET A 96 1.11 10.39 -9.36
C MET A 96 -0.05 9.60 -9.98
N GLN A 97 0.23 8.84 -11.05
CA GLN A 97 -0.76 7.97 -11.68
C GLN A 97 -1.17 6.84 -10.75
N SER A 98 -0.20 6.23 -10.07
CA SER A 98 -0.44 5.18 -9.08
C SER A 98 -1.30 5.69 -7.92
N PHE A 99 -1.03 6.89 -7.42
CA PHE A 99 -1.86 7.50 -6.37
C PHE A 99 -3.29 7.79 -6.82
N ARG A 100 -3.49 8.25 -8.07
CA ARG A 100 -4.83 8.45 -8.64
C ARG A 100 -5.59 7.12 -8.80
N GLU A 101 -4.91 6.05 -9.19
CA GLU A 101 -5.50 4.71 -9.26
C GLU A 101 -5.87 4.18 -7.87
N VAL A 102 -5.01 4.36 -6.86
CA VAL A 102 -5.35 4.04 -5.47
C VAL A 102 -6.58 4.84 -5.01
N LEU A 103 -6.61 6.15 -5.29
CA LEU A 103 -7.75 7.00 -4.97
C LEU A 103 -9.03 6.50 -5.67
N ARG A 104 -8.95 6.10 -6.94
CA ARG A 104 -10.09 5.58 -7.71
C ARG A 104 -10.70 4.35 -7.07
N VAL A 105 -9.88 3.38 -6.68
CA VAL A 105 -10.36 2.09 -6.14
C VAL A 105 -10.82 2.18 -4.68
N LEU A 106 -10.39 3.20 -3.92
CA LEU A 106 -10.86 3.46 -2.57
C LEU A 106 -12.30 3.95 -2.57
N LYS A 107 -13.08 3.48 -1.60
CA LYS A 107 -14.40 4.06 -1.29
C LYS A 107 -14.25 5.48 -0.74
N PRO A 108 -15.29 6.35 -0.86
CA PRO A 108 -15.33 7.62 -0.14
C PRO A 108 -15.06 7.40 1.36
N GLY A 109 -14.14 8.18 1.95
CA GLY A 109 -13.68 8.01 3.32
C GLY A 109 -12.73 6.84 3.57
N GLY A 110 -12.40 6.07 2.53
CA GLY A 110 -11.41 5.00 2.60
C GLY A 110 -9.99 5.51 2.89
N THR A 111 -9.14 4.63 3.39
CA THR A 111 -7.82 4.97 3.90
C THR A 111 -6.71 4.37 3.05
N PHE A 112 -5.69 5.15 2.75
CA PHE A 112 -4.44 4.67 2.17
C PHE A 112 -3.32 4.76 3.19
N LEU A 113 -2.60 3.64 3.42
CA LEU A 113 -1.46 3.53 4.31
C LEU A 113 -0.21 3.18 3.51
N ILE A 114 0.81 4.01 3.61
CA ILE A 114 2.16 3.74 3.08
C ILE A 114 3.10 3.57 4.27
N CYS A 115 3.92 2.51 4.29
CA CYS A 115 4.97 2.33 5.28
C CYS A 115 6.27 1.95 4.58
N ASN A 116 7.33 2.72 4.84
CA ASN A 116 8.66 2.52 4.29
C ASN A 116 9.71 2.60 5.41
N GLU A 117 10.75 1.76 5.33
CA GLU A 117 11.90 1.83 6.23
C GLU A 117 12.85 2.98 5.88
N CYS A 118 12.77 3.49 4.63
CA CYS A 118 13.55 4.63 4.15
C CYS A 118 12.64 5.86 4.02
N GLY A 119 13.05 6.97 4.61
CA GLY A 119 12.31 8.24 4.63
C GLY A 119 12.96 9.38 3.84
N GLY A 120 14.09 9.14 3.18
CA GLY A 120 14.80 10.13 2.35
C GLY A 120 15.54 11.23 3.14
N ASP A 121 15.72 11.04 4.44
CA ASP A 121 16.30 12.09 5.31
C ASP A 121 17.72 11.79 5.78
N ASN A 122 18.33 10.70 5.31
CA ASN A 122 19.67 10.31 5.76
C ASN A 122 20.55 9.79 4.61
N GLU A 123 21.87 9.93 4.77
CA GLU A 123 22.85 9.48 3.78
C GLU A 123 22.82 7.97 3.49
N LYS A 124 22.22 7.17 4.38
CA LYS A 124 22.08 5.72 4.14
C LYS A 124 21.01 5.44 3.08
N ASP A 125 20.01 6.29 2.98
CA ASP A 125 18.93 6.15 2.02
C ASP A 125 19.44 6.37 0.59
N GLU A 126 20.38 7.33 0.40
CA GLU A 126 21.01 7.60 -0.91
C GLU A 126 21.76 6.37 -1.44
N LYS A 127 22.43 5.61 -0.55
CA LYS A 127 23.15 4.39 -0.94
C LYS A 127 22.24 3.27 -1.46
N TRP A 128 20.97 3.27 -1.09
CA TRP A 128 20.01 2.28 -1.61
C TRP A 128 19.59 2.62 -3.04
N THR A 129 19.38 3.90 -3.36
CA THR A 129 19.03 4.33 -4.73
C THR A 129 20.17 4.06 -5.73
N GLU A 130 21.44 4.14 -5.28
CA GLU A 130 22.61 3.78 -6.09
C GLU A 130 22.74 2.27 -6.34
N ARG A 131 22.26 1.44 -5.41
CA ARG A 131 22.43 -0.02 -5.45
C ARG A 131 21.29 -0.77 -6.09
N ILE A 132 20.08 -0.21 -6.06
CA ILE A 132 18.86 -0.86 -6.54
C ILE A 132 18.31 -0.07 -7.72
N GLU A 133 18.44 -0.65 -8.91
CA GLU A 133 17.94 -0.06 -10.13
C GLU A 133 16.41 0.13 -10.07
N GLY A 134 15.96 1.30 -10.48
CA GLY A 134 14.53 1.67 -10.48
C GLY A 134 13.96 2.07 -9.11
N MET A 135 14.79 2.12 -8.06
CA MET A 135 14.36 2.59 -6.75
C MET A 135 14.43 4.12 -6.66
N THR A 136 13.34 4.75 -6.23
CA THR A 136 13.30 6.18 -5.90
C THR A 136 12.83 6.34 -4.46
N ILE A 137 13.65 6.96 -3.61
CA ILE A 137 13.26 7.27 -2.23
C ILE A 137 12.70 8.68 -2.20
N TYR A 138 11.44 8.79 -1.82
CA TYR A 138 10.72 10.06 -1.69
C TYR A 138 10.80 10.57 -0.25
N LYS A 139 11.06 11.87 -0.10
CA LYS A 139 10.94 12.53 1.20
C LYS A 139 9.47 12.59 1.62
N ASP A 140 9.24 12.68 2.91
CA ASP A 140 7.89 12.80 3.49
C ASP A 140 7.10 13.98 2.91
N THR A 141 7.76 15.12 2.72
CA THR A 141 7.17 16.32 2.10
C THR A 141 6.77 16.10 0.65
N GLU A 142 7.56 15.34 -0.11
CA GLU A 142 7.26 14.99 -1.51
C GLU A 142 6.09 14.02 -1.60
N LEU A 143 6.06 12.98 -0.74
CA LEU A 143 4.93 12.04 -0.67
C LEU A 143 3.64 12.75 -0.27
N LYS A 144 3.71 13.64 0.72
CA LYS A 144 2.55 14.43 1.14
C LYS A 144 2.02 15.28 0.00
N ALA A 145 2.89 16.05 -0.65
CA ALA A 145 2.50 16.90 -1.78
C ALA A 145 1.90 16.09 -2.94
N ALA A 146 2.50 14.95 -3.28
CA ALA A 146 2.01 14.08 -4.34
C ALA A 146 0.63 13.46 -4.00
N LEU A 147 0.40 13.05 -2.75
CA LEU A 147 -0.90 12.55 -2.30
C LEU A 147 -1.98 13.64 -2.36
N GLU A 148 -1.70 14.83 -1.83
CA GLU A 148 -2.63 15.96 -1.86
C GLU A 148 -2.98 16.40 -3.30
N GLN A 149 -1.97 16.49 -4.18
CA GLN A 149 -2.15 16.78 -5.61
C GLN A 149 -2.94 15.67 -6.35
N SER A 150 -2.87 14.44 -5.88
CA SER A 150 -3.65 13.32 -6.42
C SER A 150 -5.10 13.30 -5.94
N GLY A 151 -5.46 14.14 -4.97
CA GLY A 151 -6.83 14.29 -4.44
C GLY A 151 -7.07 13.66 -3.07
N PHE A 152 -6.04 13.13 -2.41
CA PHE A 152 -6.13 12.67 -1.03
C PHE A 152 -6.25 13.83 -0.05
N ARG A 153 -6.89 13.59 1.08
CA ARG A 153 -7.10 14.54 2.19
C ARG A 153 -6.55 13.97 3.48
N ASP A 154 -6.46 14.80 4.52
CA ASP A 154 -6.03 14.41 5.87
C ASP A 154 -4.72 13.61 5.86
N VAL A 155 -3.74 14.06 5.05
CA VAL A 155 -2.46 13.37 4.93
C VAL A 155 -1.65 13.57 6.20
N GLN A 156 -1.46 12.49 6.95
CA GLN A 156 -0.71 12.44 8.20
C GLN A 156 0.59 11.68 8.00
N ILE A 157 1.68 12.23 8.51
CA ILE A 157 3.01 11.64 8.44
C ILE A 157 3.47 11.29 9.85
N HIS A 158 3.93 10.05 10.00
CA HIS A 158 4.50 9.54 11.23
C HIS A 158 5.88 8.97 10.96
N LYS A 159 6.89 9.48 11.66
CA LYS A 159 8.25 8.95 11.66
C LYS A 159 8.60 8.40 13.03
N ASN A 160 9.29 7.28 13.06
CA ASN A 160 9.85 6.77 14.30
C ASN A 160 11.34 7.17 14.46
N GLN A 161 11.92 6.84 15.60
CA GLN A 161 13.33 7.14 15.90
C GLN A 161 14.34 6.45 14.97
N ARG A 162 13.92 5.42 14.22
CA ARG A 162 14.75 4.71 13.22
C ARG A 162 14.68 5.35 11.83
N GLY A 163 13.87 6.40 11.65
CA GLY A 163 13.62 7.04 10.36
C GLY A 163 12.56 6.32 9.51
N TRP A 164 11.89 5.31 10.04
CA TRP A 164 10.80 4.63 9.32
C TRP A 164 9.62 5.57 9.17
N LEU A 165 9.09 5.62 7.99
CA LEU A 165 8.03 6.51 7.57
C LEU A 165 6.70 5.75 7.41
N CYS A 166 5.66 6.21 8.07
CA CYS A 166 4.28 5.82 7.79
C CYS A 166 3.47 7.05 7.39
N VAL A 167 2.79 6.96 6.25
CA VAL A 167 1.88 7.99 5.75
C VAL A 167 0.47 7.45 5.70
N LEU A 168 -0.46 8.16 6.30
CA LEU A 168 -1.88 7.87 6.28
C LEU A 168 -2.61 8.96 5.52
N ALA A 169 -3.41 8.59 4.52
CA ALA A 169 -4.18 9.53 3.72
C ALA A 169 -5.62 9.05 3.53
N ARG A 170 -6.58 9.96 3.32
CA ARG A 170 -8.01 9.65 3.13
C ARG A 170 -8.51 10.11 1.76
N LYS A 171 -9.41 9.33 1.22
CA LYS A 171 -10.20 9.75 0.05
C LYS A 171 -11.32 10.68 0.46
#